data_2fa8a3a219235bf67fe0b62534d7ab71
#
_entry.id   2fa8a3a219235bf67fe0b62534d7ab71
#
_cell.length_a   1.000
_cell.length_b   1.000
_cell.length_c   1.000
_cell.angle_alpha   90.00
_cell.angle_beta   90.00
_cell.angle_gamma   90.00
#
_symmetry.space_group_name_H-M   'P 1'
#
loop_
_entity.id
_entity.type
_entity.pdbx_description
1 polymer ?
#
loop_
_entity_poly.entity_id
_entity_poly.type
_entity_poly.pdbx_seq_one_letter_code
_entity_poly.pdbx_strand_id
1 'polypeptide(L)' 'MSMRYWIVGGEYEGADFSALVPGTERMVGPFEDERKARNEWLRLTYSPGTDPATTRYSIATETMH' A
#
# COMPACT_ATOMS: atom_id res chain seq x y z
N MET A 1 21.46 8.24 -9.17
CA MET A 1 20.40 8.00 -8.19
C MET A 1 19.33 7.10 -8.76
N SER A 2 18.85 6.18 -7.99
CA SER A 2 17.73 5.34 -8.37
C SER A 2 16.62 5.46 -7.32
N MET A 3 15.43 5.06 -7.69
CA MET A 3 14.27 5.12 -6.81
C MET A 3 13.63 3.75 -6.71
N ARG A 4 13.11 3.45 -5.54
CA ARG A 4 12.31 2.25 -5.32
C ARG A 4 10.95 2.66 -4.78
N TYR A 5 9.96 1.84 -5.07
CA TYR A 5 8.58 2.10 -4.71
C TYR A 5 8.06 0.95 -3.87
N TRP A 6 7.37 1.29 -2.81
CA TRP A 6 6.79 0.32 -1.88
C TRP A 6 5.30 0.60 -1.75
N ILE A 7 4.52 -0.45 -1.58
CA ILE A 7 3.12 -0.31 -1.24
C ILE A 7 2.98 -0.60 0.24
N VAL A 8 2.43 0.35 0.99
CA VAL A 8 2.28 0.22 2.44
C VAL A 8 0.84 0.51 2.82
N GLY A 9 0.33 -0.20 3.81
CA GLY A 9 -1.03 0.00 4.28
C GLY A 9 -1.58 -1.20 5.02
N GLY A 10 -2.89 -1.29 5.07
CA GLY A 10 -3.60 -2.35 5.76
C GLY A 10 -5.02 -1.94 6.08
N GLU A 11 -5.63 -2.61 7.05
CA GLU A 11 -6.95 -2.27 7.54
C GLU A 11 -6.86 -1.27 8.67
N TYR A 12 -7.73 -0.27 8.65
CA TYR A 12 -7.82 0.74 9.69
C TYR A 12 -9.05 0.47 10.56
N GLU A 13 -8.99 0.88 11.83
CA GLU A 13 -10.06 0.64 12.78
C GLU A 13 -11.32 1.46 12.49
N GLY A 14 -11.18 2.54 11.71
CA GLY A 14 -12.30 3.37 11.35
C GLY A 14 -12.11 3.98 9.98
N ALA A 15 -13.16 4.58 9.45
CA ALA A 15 -13.13 5.20 8.12
C ALA A 15 -12.27 6.48 8.07
N ASP A 16 -11.80 6.94 9.21
CA ASP A 16 -10.90 8.11 9.28
C ASP A 16 -9.43 7.77 9.06
N PHE A 17 -9.11 6.47 8.94
CA PHE A 17 -7.76 5.97 8.70
C PHE A 17 -6.73 6.44 9.74
N SER A 18 -7.17 6.59 10.98
CA SER A 18 -6.31 7.10 12.06
C SER A 18 -5.47 6.02 12.74
N ALA A 19 -5.91 4.75 12.73
CA ALA A 19 -5.21 3.67 13.40
C ALA A 19 -5.35 2.38 12.61
N LEU A 20 -4.21 1.71 12.38
CA LEU A 20 -4.19 0.40 11.73
C LEU A 20 -4.62 -0.69 12.71
N VAL A 21 -5.39 -1.66 12.21
CA VAL A 21 -5.70 -2.87 12.96
C VAL A 21 -4.42 -3.69 13.08
N PRO A 22 -4.00 -4.08 14.30
CA PRO A 22 -2.77 -4.86 14.47
C PRO A 22 -2.78 -6.14 13.64
N GLY A 23 -1.65 -6.43 13.00
CA GLY A 23 -1.47 -7.63 12.18
C GLY A 23 -1.97 -7.52 10.75
N THR A 24 -2.56 -6.40 10.35
CA THR A 24 -3.05 -6.21 8.99
C THR A 24 -2.10 -5.38 8.13
N GLU A 25 -1.12 -4.74 8.74
CA GLU A 25 -0.17 -3.92 8.00
C GLU A 25 0.61 -4.77 7.00
N ARG A 26 0.79 -4.21 5.80
CA ARG A 26 1.47 -4.90 4.71
C ARG A 26 2.43 -3.94 4.04
N MET A 27 3.60 -4.46 3.69
CA MET A 27 4.58 -3.75 2.89
C MET A 27 4.94 -4.66 1.71
N VAL A 28 4.73 -4.17 0.50
CA VAL A 28 4.96 -4.93 -0.73
C VAL A 28 5.97 -4.18 -1.59
N GLY A 29 6.94 -4.88 -2.09
CA GLY A 29 7.99 -4.33 -2.92
C GLY A 29 9.35 -4.94 -2.60
N PRO A 30 10.46 -4.29 -3.00
CA PRO A 30 10.46 -3.02 -3.73
C PRO A 30 10.16 -3.20 -5.22
N PHE A 31 9.57 -2.17 -5.80
CA PHE A 31 9.36 -2.09 -7.24
C PHE A 31 10.33 -1.05 -7.81
N GLU A 32 10.95 -1.36 -8.93
CA GLU A 32 11.88 -0.44 -9.59
C GLU A 32 11.16 0.57 -10.49
N ASP A 33 9.91 0.30 -10.81
CA ASP A 33 9.10 1.07 -11.75
C ASP A 33 7.81 1.48 -11.05
N GLU A 34 7.50 2.77 -11.10
CA GLU A 34 6.26 3.30 -10.49
C GLU A 34 5.02 2.66 -11.11
N ARG A 35 5.05 2.36 -12.41
CA ARG A 35 3.91 1.73 -13.08
C ARG A 35 3.62 0.36 -12.47
N LYS A 36 4.67 -0.43 -12.21
CA LYS A 36 4.51 -1.75 -11.59
C LYS A 36 3.94 -1.63 -10.18
N ALA A 37 4.42 -0.66 -9.41
CA ALA A 37 3.91 -0.41 -8.07
C ALA A 37 2.43 0.00 -8.13
N ARG A 38 2.07 0.86 -9.07
CA ARG A 38 0.70 1.33 -9.23
C ARG A 38 -0.23 0.18 -9.63
N ASN A 39 0.21 -0.69 -10.52
CA ASN A 39 -0.58 -1.86 -10.92
C ASN A 39 -0.85 -2.77 -9.72
N GLU A 40 0.15 -3.02 -8.89
CA GLU A 40 -0.01 -3.83 -7.69
C GLU A 40 -0.90 -3.12 -6.67
N TRP A 41 -0.77 -1.81 -6.54
CA TRP A 41 -1.62 -1.01 -5.66
C TRP A 41 -3.09 -1.13 -6.06
N LEU A 42 -3.39 -1.06 -7.36
CA LEU A 42 -4.75 -1.24 -7.86
C LEU A 42 -5.28 -2.64 -7.55
N ARG A 43 -4.44 -3.66 -7.75
CA ARG A 43 -4.82 -5.04 -7.46
C ARG A 43 -5.15 -5.23 -5.98
N LEU A 44 -4.33 -4.68 -5.10
CA LEU A 44 -4.56 -4.78 -3.66
C LEU A 44 -5.78 -3.98 -3.21
N THR A 45 -5.97 -2.81 -3.78
CA THR A 45 -7.09 -1.93 -3.42
C THR A 45 -8.43 -2.52 -3.83
N TYR A 46 -8.49 -3.18 -4.97
CA TYR A 46 -9.73 -3.70 -5.53
C TYR A 46 -9.84 -5.22 -5.44
N SER A 47 -9.05 -5.86 -4.59
CA SER A 47 -9.14 -7.32 -4.46
C SER A 47 -10.43 -7.75 -3.76
N PRO A 48 -10.96 -8.94 -4.14
CA PRO A 48 -12.15 -9.48 -3.48
C PRO A 48 -11.92 -9.66 -1.98
N GLY A 49 -12.94 -9.33 -1.19
CA GLY A 49 -12.85 -9.43 0.26
C GLY A 49 -12.23 -8.23 0.95
N THR A 50 -11.73 -7.26 0.19
CA THR A 50 -11.21 -6.02 0.75
C THR A 50 -12.36 -5.05 1.00
N ASP A 51 -12.43 -4.49 2.21
CA ASP A 51 -13.42 -3.48 2.54
C ASP A 51 -12.84 -2.10 2.22
N PRO A 52 -13.32 -1.43 1.15
CA PRO A 52 -12.76 -0.15 0.74
C PRO A 52 -13.02 0.98 1.74
N ALA A 53 -13.95 0.80 2.67
CA ALA A 53 -14.23 1.81 3.68
C ALA A 53 -13.16 1.84 4.77
N THR A 54 -12.47 0.72 5.02
CA THR A 54 -11.50 0.62 6.10
C THR A 54 -10.12 0.18 5.65
N THR A 55 -9.98 -0.36 4.44
CA THR A 55 -8.68 -0.82 3.92
C THR A 55 -8.08 0.24 3.00
N ARG A 56 -6.82 0.58 3.23
CA ARG A 56 -6.15 1.59 2.42
C ARG A 56 -4.68 1.26 2.23
N TYR A 57 -4.19 1.46 1.01
CA TYR A 57 -2.79 1.31 0.65
C TYR A 57 -2.28 2.58 0.02
N SER A 58 -1.00 2.87 0.22
CA SER A 58 -0.32 4.02 -0.38
C SER A 58 0.96 3.57 -1.03
N ILE A 59 1.44 4.35 -2.00
CA ILE A 59 2.75 4.11 -2.60
C ILE A 59 3.75 5.03 -1.93
N ALA A 60 4.78 4.44 -1.32
CA ALA A 60 5.88 5.17 -0.71
C ALA A 60 7.10 5.10 -1.62
N THR A 61 7.78 6.22 -1.77
CA THR A 61 8.96 6.32 -2.62
C THR A 61 10.21 6.38 -1.76
N GLU A 62 11.20 5.56 -2.13
CA GLU A 62 12.50 5.55 -1.47
C GLU A 62 13.56 5.97 -2.48
N THR A 63 14.36 6.98 -2.12
CA THR A 63 15.47 7.41 -2.96
C THR A 63 16.73 6.67 -2.54
N MET A 64 17.38 6.03 -3.51
CA MET A 64 18.63 5.29 -3.29
C MET A 64 19.79 6.14 -3.76
N HIS A 65 20.81 6.21 -2.97
CA HIS A 65 22.04 6.96 -3.27
C HIS A 65 23.17 6.06 -3.72
#